data_bc6c8bce887798d6e472c2c376af398d
#
_entry.id   bc6c8bce887798d6e472c2c376af398d
#
_cell.length_a   1.000
_cell.length_b   1.000
_cell.length_c   1.000
_cell.angle_alpha   90.00
_cell.angle_beta   90.00
_cell.angle_gamma   90.00
#
_symmetry.space_group_name_H-M   'P 1'
#
loop_
_entity.id
_entity.type
_entity.pdbx_description
1 polymer ?
#
loop_
_entity_poly.entity_id
_entity_poly.type
_entity_poly.pdbx_seq_one_letter_code
_entity_poly.pdbx_strand_id
1 'polypeptide(L)'
;RVHHKKRGRKQRLNRKRRKKIVCFLGILLVFWKAWPVSAANWENSEPNQLFATAACLMDGETGRVLFGKRENDAMAMASTTKIMTCILALEEGNENETVTASDRAAAAPKVHLGVQEGEQFLLGDLLYSLMLESHNDAAVMIAEAIGGSVEDFAARMNKKAAAIGCTDTHFVTPNGLDAVDAEGDHHTTAADLARMMRYCVQISPKAAEFLAVTQTRSYTFWDLEKKNMYNCYNH
;
A
#
# COMPACT_ATOMS: atom_id res chain seq x y z
N ARG A 1 26.41 6.28 -79.21
CA ARG A 1 26.52 7.00 -77.86
C ARG A 1 25.47 6.63 -76.83
N VAL A 2 24.37 5.92 -77.12
CA VAL A 2 23.32 5.59 -76.17
C VAL A 2 23.62 4.32 -75.35
N HIS A 3 24.37 3.35 -75.90
CA HIS A 3 24.64 2.07 -75.20
C HIS A 3 25.68 2.20 -74.08
N HIS A 4 26.57 3.13 -74.04
CA HIS A 4 27.57 3.32 -72.95
C HIS A 4 27.02 3.96 -71.74
N LYS A 5 25.96 4.80 -71.86
CA LYS A 5 25.31 5.47 -70.65
C LYS A 5 24.47 4.54 -69.84
N LYS A 6 23.87 3.46 -70.41
CA LYS A 6 23.07 2.48 -69.66
C LYS A 6 23.95 1.52 -68.85
N ARG A 7 25.14 1.16 -69.22
CA ARG A 7 26.06 0.28 -68.45
C ARG A 7 26.56 0.95 -67.17
N GLY A 8 26.93 2.24 -67.25
CA GLY A 8 27.40 2.98 -66.08
C GLY A 8 26.33 3.18 -64.98
N ARG A 9 25.05 3.34 -65.42
CA ARG A 9 23.94 3.53 -64.50
C ARG A 9 23.56 2.22 -63.73
N LYS A 10 23.66 1.05 -64.41
CA LYS A 10 23.43 -0.27 -63.76
C LYS A 10 24.55 -0.61 -62.76
N GLN A 11 25.81 -0.27 -63.07
CA GLN A 11 26.93 -0.51 -62.15
C GLN A 11 26.85 0.42 -60.92
N ARG A 12 26.40 1.68 -61.04
CA ARG A 12 26.22 2.61 -59.91
C ARG A 12 25.07 2.17 -58.99
N LEU A 13 23.97 1.64 -59.56
CA LEU A 13 22.84 1.10 -58.77
C LEU A 13 23.23 -0.17 -57.99
N ASN A 14 24.01 -1.07 -58.59
CA ASN A 14 24.49 -2.27 -57.93
C ASN A 14 25.49 -1.95 -56.78
N ARG A 15 26.33 -0.92 -56.96
CA ARG A 15 27.24 -0.47 -55.92
C ARG A 15 26.53 0.19 -54.72
N LYS A 16 25.44 0.94 -54.98
CA LYS A 16 24.60 1.51 -53.93
C LYS A 16 23.77 0.43 -53.17
N ARG A 17 23.27 -0.60 -53.88
CA ARG A 17 22.59 -1.75 -53.26
C ARG A 17 23.55 -2.58 -52.40
N ARG A 18 24.77 -2.87 -52.88
CA ARG A 18 25.77 -3.59 -52.08
C ARG A 18 26.19 -2.81 -50.83
N LYS A 19 26.37 -1.47 -50.91
CA LYS A 19 26.63 -0.66 -49.70
C LYS A 19 25.51 -0.66 -48.70
N LYS A 20 24.21 -0.64 -49.12
CA LYS A 20 23.06 -0.74 -48.24
C LYS A 20 22.96 -2.12 -47.57
N ILE A 21 23.23 -3.19 -48.28
CA ILE A 21 23.24 -4.56 -47.75
C ILE A 21 24.37 -4.76 -46.73
N VAL A 22 25.58 -4.23 -47.02
CA VAL A 22 26.72 -4.29 -46.09
C VAL A 22 26.45 -3.47 -44.83
N CYS A 23 25.79 -2.29 -44.92
CA CYS A 23 25.40 -1.52 -43.75
C CYS A 23 24.30 -2.24 -42.94
N PHE A 24 23.33 -2.90 -43.58
CA PHE A 24 22.27 -3.64 -42.88
C PHE A 24 22.82 -4.90 -42.17
N LEU A 25 23.76 -5.62 -42.80
CA LEU A 25 24.46 -6.75 -42.19
C LEU A 25 25.38 -6.29 -41.05
N GLY A 26 26.01 -5.13 -41.15
CA GLY A 26 26.83 -4.55 -40.10
C GLY A 26 25.99 -4.17 -38.85
N ILE A 27 24.78 -3.64 -39.03
CA ILE A 27 23.87 -3.32 -37.95
C ILE A 27 23.33 -4.60 -37.29
N LEU A 28 23.00 -5.64 -38.06
CA LEU A 28 22.58 -6.95 -37.51
C LEU A 28 23.71 -7.65 -36.73
N LEU A 29 24.96 -7.50 -37.11
CA LEU A 29 26.10 -8.07 -36.39
C LEU A 29 26.45 -7.30 -35.11
N VAL A 30 26.15 -6.01 -35.04
CA VAL A 30 26.30 -5.22 -33.79
C VAL A 30 25.24 -5.62 -32.77
N PHE A 31 24.01 -5.95 -33.22
CA PHE A 31 22.98 -6.47 -32.33
C PHE A 31 23.20 -7.92 -31.86
N TRP A 32 23.93 -8.73 -32.62
CA TRP A 32 24.30 -10.10 -32.25
C TRP A 32 25.42 -10.18 -31.20
N LYS A 33 26.17 -9.11 -31.03
CA LYS A 33 27.14 -8.96 -29.94
C LYS A 33 26.59 -8.15 -28.78
N ALA A 34 25.26 -7.94 -28.69
CA ALA A 34 24.65 -7.65 -27.40
C ALA A 34 24.97 -8.86 -26.51
N TRP A 35 25.99 -8.70 -25.67
CA TRP A 35 26.25 -9.61 -24.59
C TRP A 35 24.89 -9.97 -23.98
N PRO A 36 24.61 -11.25 -23.73
CA PRO A 36 23.57 -11.54 -22.79
C PRO A 36 23.98 -10.72 -21.55
N VAL A 37 23.22 -9.69 -21.24
CA VAL A 37 23.20 -9.20 -19.87
C VAL A 37 22.77 -10.45 -19.11
N SER A 38 23.76 -11.17 -18.59
CA SER A 38 23.53 -12.17 -17.59
C SER A 38 22.67 -11.43 -16.60
N ALA A 39 21.38 -11.75 -16.56
CA ALA A 39 20.59 -11.42 -15.40
C ALA A 39 21.44 -11.97 -14.26
N ALA A 40 22.17 -11.09 -13.59
CA ALA A 40 22.89 -11.47 -12.42
C ALA A 40 21.89 -12.29 -11.65
N ASN A 41 22.22 -13.53 -11.37
CA ASN A 41 21.44 -14.32 -10.46
C ASN A 41 21.45 -13.50 -9.17
N TRP A 42 20.39 -12.69 -8.99
CA TRP A 42 19.99 -12.19 -7.71
C TRP A 42 19.53 -13.46 -6.98
N GLU A 43 20.49 -14.34 -6.67
CA GLU A 43 20.26 -15.28 -5.59
C GLU A 43 19.83 -14.38 -4.45
N ASN A 44 18.59 -14.58 -4.02
CA ASN A 44 17.98 -13.95 -2.87
C ASN A 44 18.83 -14.29 -1.64
N SER A 45 20.03 -13.66 -1.54
CA SER A 45 20.73 -13.66 -0.29
C SER A 45 19.86 -12.82 0.63
N GLU A 46 19.19 -13.50 1.56
CA GLU A 46 18.51 -12.79 2.65
C GLU A 46 19.47 -11.71 3.18
N PRO A 47 19.00 -10.46 3.35
CA PRO A 47 19.84 -9.44 3.96
C PRO A 47 20.39 -10.02 5.27
N ASN A 48 21.71 -10.10 5.40
CA ASN A 48 22.34 -10.59 6.61
C ASN A 48 21.72 -9.86 7.80
N GLN A 49 21.08 -10.60 8.73
CA GLN A 49 20.44 -10.08 9.95
C GLN A 49 19.03 -9.48 9.76
N LEU A 50 18.20 -9.99 8.87
CA LEU A 50 16.78 -9.65 8.89
C LEU A 50 16.07 -10.42 10.03
N PHE A 51 15.82 -9.73 11.16
CA PHE A 51 15.20 -10.33 12.37
C PHE A 51 13.67 -10.51 12.23
N ALA A 52 13.03 -9.84 11.28
CA ALA A 52 11.59 -9.97 11.05
C ALA A 52 11.23 -11.44 10.73
N THR A 53 10.11 -11.92 11.29
CA THR A 53 9.57 -13.26 11.01
C THR A 53 9.16 -13.41 9.56
N ALA A 54 8.50 -12.39 9.01
CA ALA A 54 8.14 -12.28 7.61
C ALA A 54 8.48 -10.88 7.08
N ALA A 55 8.79 -10.75 5.79
CA ALA A 55 9.07 -9.48 5.15
C ALA A 55 8.76 -9.54 3.65
N CYS A 56 8.37 -8.40 3.08
CA CYS A 56 8.18 -8.25 1.66
C CYS A 56 8.74 -6.89 1.21
N LEU A 57 9.60 -6.90 0.19
CA LEU A 57 10.00 -5.71 -0.54
C LEU A 57 9.29 -5.71 -1.89
N MET A 58 8.52 -4.68 -2.17
CA MET A 58 7.72 -4.56 -3.38
C MET A 58 8.12 -3.30 -4.16
N ASP A 59 8.21 -3.42 -5.47
CA ASP A 59 8.33 -2.28 -6.37
C ASP A 59 7.04 -1.47 -6.36
N GLY A 60 7.13 -0.20 -6.01
CA GLY A 60 5.96 0.66 -5.83
C GLY A 60 5.20 0.94 -7.13
N GLU A 61 5.89 1.05 -8.27
CA GLU A 61 5.25 1.34 -9.55
C GLU A 61 4.53 0.11 -10.12
N THR A 62 5.22 -1.02 -10.14
CA THR A 62 4.72 -2.24 -10.81
C THR A 62 3.96 -3.19 -9.89
N GLY A 63 4.18 -3.12 -8.57
CA GLY A 63 3.66 -4.08 -7.59
C GLY A 63 4.41 -5.43 -7.60
N ARG A 64 5.56 -5.50 -8.28
CA ARG A 64 6.38 -6.72 -8.31
C ARG A 64 7.11 -6.90 -6.99
N VAL A 65 7.04 -8.11 -6.43
CA VAL A 65 7.86 -8.50 -5.27
C VAL A 65 9.32 -8.62 -5.71
N LEU A 66 10.19 -7.87 -5.06
CA LEU A 66 11.64 -7.86 -5.30
C LEU A 66 12.39 -8.76 -4.33
N PHE A 67 11.88 -8.91 -3.11
CA PHE A 67 12.39 -9.79 -2.09
C PHE A 67 11.23 -10.23 -1.19
N GLY A 68 11.24 -11.50 -0.75
CA GLY A 68 10.28 -12.04 0.20
C GLY A 68 10.95 -12.98 1.19
N LYS A 69 10.55 -12.88 2.45
CA LYS A 69 10.86 -13.82 3.52
C LYS A 69 9.55 -14.24 4.15
N ARG A 70 9.13 -15.49 3.93
CA ARG A 70 7.82 -16.00 4.40
C ARG A 70 6.68 -15.00 4.08
N GLU A 71 6.80 -14.33 2.95
CA GLU A 71 5.97 -13.19 2.57
C GLU A 71 4.51 -13.55 2.33
N ASN A 72 4.25 -14.84 2.09
CA ASN A 72 2.90 -15.36 1.87
C ASN A 72 2.36 -16.17 3.07
N ASP A 73 3.09 -16.23 4.18
CA ASP A 73 2.61 -16.91 5.37
C ASP A 73 1.59 -16.01 6.10
N ALA A 74 0.40 -16.57 6.36
CA ALA A 74 -0.63 -15.89 7.14
C ALA A 74 -0.18 -15.73 8.60
N MET A 75 -0.30 -14.52 9.13
CA MET A 75 0.11 -14.17 10.49
C MET A 75 -0.82 -13.13 11.09
N ALA A 76 -0.92 -13.12 12.42
CA ALA A 76 -1.53 -12.02 13.15
C ALA A 76 -0.83 -10.70 12.76
N MET A 77 -1.62 -9.69 12.41
CA MET A 77 -1.11 -8.45 11.85
C MET A 77 -1.01 -7.30 12.85
N ALA A 78 -1.58 -7.46 14.04
CA ALA A 78 -1.65 -6.43 15.08
C ALA A 78 -2.07 -5.06 14.50
N SER A 79 -1.50 -3.97 15.00
CA SER A 79 -1.90 -2.61 14.62
C SER A 79 -1.59 -2.21 13.16
N THR A 80 -0.93 -3.05 12.36
CA THR A 80 -0.84 -2.79 10.91
C THR A 80 -2.23 -2.82 10.23
N THR A 81 -3.22 -3.43 10.87
CA THR A 81 -4.65 -3.35 10.52
C THR A 81 -5.13 -1.92 10.32
N LYS A 82 -4.65 -0.98 11.13
CA LYS A 82 -5.08 0.42 11.12
C LYS A 82 -4.75 1.17 9.82
N ILE A 83 -3.86 0.62 9.00
CA ILE A 83 -3.60 1.10 7.64
C ILE A 83 -4.88 0.99 6.79
N MET A 84 -5.57 -0.16 6.85
CA MET A 84 -6.83 -0.37 6.14
C MET A 84 -7.95 0.48 6.74
N THR A 85 -8.01 0.59 8.07
CA THR A 85 -8.98 1.44 8.77
C THR A 85 -8.85 2.90 8.35
N CYS A 86 -7.61 3.43 8.30
CA CYS A 86 -7.33 4.80 7.89
C CYS A 86 -7.73 5.06 6.44
N ILE A 87 -7.35 4.21 5.50
CA ILE A 87 -7.63 4.46 4.08
C ILE A 87 -9.12 4.38 3.77
N LEU A 88 -9.84 3.46 4.39
CA LEU A 88 -11.31 3.41 4.27
C LEU A 88 -11.96 4.65 4.85
N ALA A 89 -11.51 5.12 6.01
CA ALA A 89 -12.03 6.34 6.63
C ALA A 89 -11.82 7.57 5.75
N LEU A 90 -10.66 7.67 5.10
CA LEU A 90 -10.37 8.76 4.16
C LEU A 90 -11.20 8.67 2.88
N GLU A 91 -11.49 7.47 2.38
CA GLU A 91 -12.22 7.28 1.12
C GLU A 91 -13.75 7.36 1.29
N GLU A 92 -14.29 6.90 2.41
CA GLU A 92 -15.73 6.75 2.62
C GLU A 92 -16.31 7.74 3.64
N GLY A 93 -15.46 8.30 4.52
CA GLY A 93 -15.86 9.23 5.58
C GLY A 93 -15.76 10.70 5.18
N ASN A 94 -16.22 11.56 6.09
CA ASN A 94 -16.06 13.01 6.02
C ASN A 94 -15.25 13.47 7.24
N GLU A 95 -14.07 14.06 7.02
CA GLU A 95 -13.17 14.51 8.08
C GLU A 95 -13.83 15.48 9.08
N ASN A 96 -14.84 16.23 8.64
CA ASN A 96 -15.60 17.17 9.49
C ASN A 96 -16.83 16.52 10.16
N GLU A 97 -17.02 15.22 9.99
CA GLU A 97 -18.11 14.49 10.65
C GLU A 97 -17.84 14.37 12.14
N THR A 98 -18.91 14.60 12.93
CA THR A 98 -18.88 14.38 14.37
C THR A 98 -19.08 12.91 14.68
N VAL A 99 -18.11 12.31 15.36
CA VAL A 99 -18.13 10.91 15.80
C VAL A 99 -18.31 10.90 17.33
N THR A 100 -19.27 10.12 17.78
CA THR A 100 -19.55 9.96 19.22
C THR A 100 -18.98 8.63 19.72
N ALA A 101 -18.27 8.65 20.83
CA ALA A 101 -17.74 7.46 21.46
C ALA A 101 -18.87 6.58 22.03
N SER A 102 -18.90 5.32 21.60
CA SER A 102 -19.78 4.29 22.16
C SER A 102 -19.21 3.71 23.46
N ASP A 103 -20.02 2.93 24.18
CA ASP A 103 -19.58 2.08 25.29
C ASP A 103 -18.48 1.10 24.85
N ARG A 104 -18.59 0.55 23.63
CA ARG A 104 -17.58 -0.35 23.04
C ARG A 104 -16.26 0.36 22.81
N ALA A 105 -16.26 1.59 22.29
CA ALA A 105 -15.07 2.39 22.12
C ALA A 105 -14.44 2.73 23.46
N ALA A 106 -15.23 3.19 24.44
CA ALA A 106 -14.76 3.52 25.77
C ALA A 106 -14.17 2.32 26.53
N ALA A 107 -14.65 1.10 26.24
CA ALA A 107 -14.12 -0.15 26.79
C ALA A 107 -12.89 -0.70 26.05
N ALA A 108 -12.41 -0.04 24.99
CA ALA A 108 -11.29 -0.55 24.21
C ALA A 108 -10.00 -0.66 25.07
N PRO A 109 -9.26 -1.78 24.96
CA PRO A 109 -8.05 -1.97 25.74
C PRO A 109 -6.93 -1.06 25.27
N LYS A 110 -5.91 -0.86 26.11
CA LYS A 110 -4.68 -0.13 25.76
C LYS A 110 -4.01 -0.79 24.53
N VAL A 111 -3.42 0.01 23.62
CA VAL A 111 -3.19 1.46 23.63
C VAL A 111 -4.49 2.18 23.23
N HIS A 112 -4.87 3.22 23.95
CA HIS A 112 -6.13 3.94 23.70
C HIS A 112 -5.99 5.44 24.02
N LEU A 113 -6.81 6.26 23.38
CA LEU A 113 -6.97 7.69 23.67
C LEU A 113 -7.56 7.90 25.07
N GLY A 114 -8.43 6.98 25.50
CA GLY A 114 -9.07 6.99 26.80
C GLY A 114 -10.43 7.72 26.79
N VAL A 115 -11.13 7.62 25.67
CA VAL A 115 -12.44 8.26 25.49
C VAL A 115 -13.47 7.75 26.51
N GLN A 116 -14.42 8.61 26.88
CA GLN A 116 -15.59 8.23 27.67
C GLN A 116 -16.80 8.11 26.75
N GLU A 117 -17.76 7.24 27.13
CA GLU A 117 -19.00 7.13 26.38
C GLU A 117 -19.70 8.50 26.24
N GLY A 118 -20.13 8.81 25.03
CA GLY A 118 -20.77 10.08 24.68
C GLY A 118 -19.84 11.21 24.33
N GLU A 119 -18.52 11.10 24.55
CA GLU A 119 -17.56 12.10 24.08
C GLU A 119 -17.56 12.19 22.54
N GLN A 120 -17.38 13.39 22.03
CA GLN A 120 -17.48 13.66 20.59
C GLN A 120 -16.17 14.24 20.03
N PHE A 121 -15.81 13.77 18.85
CA PHE A 121 -14.61 14.17 18.13
C PHE A 121 -14.92 14.38 16.63
N LEU A 122 -14.06 15.11 15.93
CA LEU A 122 -14.08 15.08 14.47
C LEU A 122 -13.43 13.80 13.95
N LEU A 123 -13.99 13.23 12.89
CA LEU A 123 -13.41 12.05 12.24
C LEU A 123 -11.94 12.31 11.81
N GLY A 124 -11.64 13.51 11.30
CA GLY A 124 -10.29 13.91 10.92
C GLY A 124 -9.31 13.87 12.10
N ASP A 125 -9.70 14.29 13.30
CA ASP A 125 -8.86 14.26 14.49
C ASP A 125 -8.56 12.81 14.93
N LEU A 126 -9.57 11.92 14.81
CA LEU A 126 -9.40 10.51 15.13
C LEU A 126 -8.43 9.80 14.19
N LEU A 127 -8.26 10.24 12.93
CA LEU A 127 -7.26 9.68 12.00
C LEU A 127 -5.84 9.91 12.50
N TYR A 128 -5.53 11.08 13.05
CA TYR A 128 -4.22 11.34 13.67
C TYR A 128 -4.01 10.51 14.93
N SER A 129 -5.04 10.40 15.77
CA SER A 129 -5.02 9.51 16.95
C SER A 129 -4.76 8.05 16.56
N LEU A 130 -5.42 7.58 15.50
CA LEU A 130 -5.27 6.23 14.95
C LEU A 130 -3.85 5.95 14.46
N MET A 131 -3.29 6.86 13.65
CA MET A 131 -2.07 6.58 12.90
C MET A 131 -0.79 6.98 13.65
N LEU A 132 -0.83 8.00 14.50
CA LEU A 132 0.37 8.46 15.22
C LEU A 132 0.57 7.71 16.54
N GLU A 133 -0.51 7.38 17.25
CA GLU A 133 -0.46 6.73 18.57
C GLU A 133 -1.03 5.32 18.57
N SER A 134 -1.63 4.91 17.45
CA SER A 134 -2.22 3.57 17.31
C SER A 134 -3.38 3.29 18.28
N HIS A 135 -4.18 4.29 18.64
CA HIS A 135 -5.25 4.17 19.61
C HIS A 135 -6.37 3.22 19.16
N ASN A 136 -6.73 2.25 20.01
CA ASN A 136 -7.70 1.21 19.71
C ASN A 136 -9.15 1.72 19.76
N ASP A 137 -9.46 2.61 20.68
CA ASP A 137 -10.76 3.28 20.78
C ASP A 137 -11.05 4.16 19.57
N ALA A 138 -10.05 4.93 19.09
CA ALA A 138 -10.18 5.70 17.86
C ALA A 138 -10.53 4.79 16.66
N ALA A 139 -9.94 3.61 16.56
CA ALA A 139 -10.25 2.65 15.50
C ALA A 139 -11.71 2.14 15.58
N VAL A 140 -12.21 1.88 16.80
CA VAL A 140 -13.60 1.45 17.02
C VAL A 140 -14.56 2.58 16.64
N MET A 141 -14.31 3.81 17.12
CA MET A 141 -15.12 4.98 16.80
C MET A 141 -15.22 5.21 15.29
N ILE A 142 -14.10 5.15 14.57
CA ILE A 142 -14.04 5.28 13.11
C ILE A 142 -14.87 4.18 12.44
N ALA A 143 -14.70 2.94 12.89
CA ALA A 143 -15.40 1.80 12.31
C ALA A 143 -16.92 1.91 12.49
N GLU A 144 -17.39 2.30 13.67
CA GLU A 144 -18.81 2.49 13.94
C GLU A 144 -19.41 3.68 13.17
N ALA A 145 -18.66 4.78 13.03
CA ALA A 145 -19.12 5.95 12.27
C ALA A 145 -19.32 5.63 10.78
N ILE A 146 -18.39 4.89 10.19
CA ILE A 146 -18.40 4.62 8.74
C ILE A 146 -19.17 3.36 8.40
N GLY A 147 -19.01 2.32 9.20
CA GLY A 147 -19.65 1.01 8.99
C GLY A 147 -21.06 0.93 9.53
N GLY A 148 -21.38 1.72 10.55
CA GLY A 148 -22.58 1.55 11.38
C GLY A 148 -22.36 0.52 12.50
N SER A 149 -21.46 -0.41 12.31
CA SER A 149 -20.97 -1.37 13.32
C SER A 149 -19.51 -1.75 13.00
N VAL A 150 -18.82 -2.33 13.99
CA VAL A 150 -17.46 -2.88 13.79
C VAL A 150 -17.49 -4.03 12.79
N GLU A 151 -18.51 -4.86 12.85
CA GLU A 151 -18.70 -6.03 11.99
C GLU A 151 -18.94 -5.62 10.51
N ASP A 152 -19.81 -4.66 10.29
CA ASP A 152 -20.05 -4.13 8.92
C ASP A 152 -18.83 -3.40 8.37
N PHE A 153 -18.08 -2.72 9.24
CA PHE A 153 -16.80 -2.11 8.83
C PHE A 153 -15.76 -3.17 8.47
N ALA A 154 -15.64 -4.25 9.26
CA ALA A 154 -14.75 -5.38 8.93
C ALA A 154 -15.11 -6.01 7.58
N ALA A 155 -16.40 -6.15 7.26
CA ALA A 155 -16.86 -6.62 5.95
C ALA A 155 -16.40 -5.66 4.82
N ARG A 156 -16.42 -4.34 5.04
CA ARG A 156 -15.89 -3.36 4.07
C ARG A 156 -14.37 -3.46 3.94
N MET A 157 -13.63 -3.67 5.05
CA MET A 157 -12.19 -3.91 5.04
C MET A 157 -11.84 -5.13 4.18
N ASN A 158 -12.55 -6.25 4.36
CA ASN A 158 -12.36 -7.47 3.59
C ASN A 158 -12.68 -7.26 2.10
N LYS A 159 -13.77 -6.56 1.79
CA LYS A 159 -14.11 -6.19 0.41
C LYS A 159 -13.03 -5.32 -0.24
N LYS A 160 -12.49 -4.34 0.48
CA LYS A 160 -11.40 -3.49 0.00
C LYS A 160 -10.13 -4.31 -0.21
N ALA A 161 -9.75 -5.17 0.74
CA ALA A 161 -8.58 -6.05 0.63
C ALA A 161 -8.65 -6.90 -0.63
N ALA A 162 -9.77 -7.55 -0.89
CA ALA A 162 -10.00 -8.33 -2.11
C ALA A 162 -9.88 -7.46 -3.38
N ALA A 163 -10.45 -6.25 -3.37
CA ALA A 163 -10.43 -5.34 -4.51
C ALA A 163 -9.01 -4.86 -4.88
N ILE A 164 -8.10 -4.73 -3.91
CA ILE A 164 -6.71 -4.34 -4.12
C ILE A 164 -5.75 -5.52 -4.29
N GLY A 165 -6.28 -6.76 -4.33
CA GLY A 165 -5.51 -7.97 -4.62
C GLY A 165 -4.83 -8.59 -3.42
N CYS A 166 -5.29 -8.32 -2.20
CA CYS A 166 -4.90 -9.05 -1.00
C CYS A 166 -5.69 -10.37 -0.96
N THR A 167 -5.01 -11.47 -1.18
CA THR A 167 -5.64 -12.78 -1.38
C THR A 167 -5.61 -13.67 -0.14
N ASP A 168 -4.81 -13.29 0.85
CA ASP A 168 -4.64 -14.03 2.10
C ASP A 168 -4.67 -13.06 3.29
N THR A 169 -5.78 -12.33 3.37
CA THR A 169 -6.06 -11.31 4.40
C THR A 169 -7.50 -11.43 4.84
N HIS A 170 -7.72 -11.50 6.15
CA HIS A 170 -9.04 -11.50 6.77
C HIS A 170 -9.09 -10.53 7.96
N PHE A 171 -9.96 -9.55 7.88
CA PHE A 171 -10.19 -8.56 8.92
C PHE A 171 -11.41 -8.93 9.74
N VAL A 172 -11.26 -8.98 11.08
CA VAL A 172 -12.33 -9.14 12.05
C VAL A 172 -12.47 -7.89 12.93
N THR A 173 -11.36 -7.19 13.17
CA THR A 173 -11.33 -5.98 14.00
C THR A 173 -10.71 -4.79 13.25
N PRO A 174 -11.11 -3.52 13.57
CA PRO A 174 -10.54 -2.33 12.95
C PRO A 174 -9.21 -1.90 13.59
N ASN A 175 -8.86 -2.45 14.75
CA ASN A 175 -7.70 -2.03 15.55
C ASN A 175 -6.54 -3.04 15.54
N GLY A 176 -6.79 -4.27 15.07
CA GLY A 176 -5.77 -5.32 14.98
C GLY A 176 -5.61 -6.16 16.26
N LEU A 177 -6.56 -6.11 17.15
CA LEU A 177 -6.66 -7.09 18.24
C LEU A 177 -7.04 -8.44 17.65
N ASP A 178 -6.44 -9.49 18.19
CA ASP A 178 -6.73 -10.86 17.77
C ASP A 178 -8.21 -11.18 17.98
N ALA A 179 -8.84 -11.71 16.95
CA ALA A 179 -10.24 -12.10 16.95
C ALA A 179 -10.48 -13.17 15.90
N VAL A 180 -11.59 -13.88 16.05
CA VAL A 180 -12.03 -14.95 15.15
C VAL A 180 -13.50 -14.73 14.86
N ASP A 181 -13.92 -14.95 13.63
CA ASP A 181 -15.32 -15.01 13.22
C ASP A 181 -15.63 -16.35 12.52
N ALA A 182 -16.76 -16.43 11.84
CA ALA A 182 -17.18 -17.64 11.13
C ALA A 182 -16.30 -17.95 9.89
N GLU A 183 -15.55 -16.96 9.39
CA GLU A 183 -14.72 -17.07 8.19
C GLU A 183 -13.26 -17.34 8.56
N GLY A 184 -12.82 -17.07 9.81
CA GLY A 184 -11.50 -17.41 10.30
C GLY A 184 -10.87 -16.39 11.25
N ASP A 185 -9.58 -16.55 11.44
CA ASP A 185 -8.76 -15.69 12.28
C ASP A 185 -8.47 -14.34 11.62
N HIS A 186 -8.30 -13.28 12.43
CA HIS A 186 -7.80 -11.98 11.98
C HIS A 186 -6.33 -12.09 11.55
N HIS A 187 -6.05 -12.07 10.25
CA HIS A 187 -4.72 -12.29 9.70
C HIS A 187 -4.43 -11.53 8.41
N THR A 188 -3.16 -11.46 8.06
CA THR A 188 -2.66 -11.03 6.75
C THR A 188 -1.30 -11.66 6.44
N THR A 189 -0.74 -11.34 5.28
CA THR A 189 0.63 -11.70 4.88
C THR A 189 1.48 -10.46 4.69
N ALA A 190 2.82 -10.60 4.73
CA ALA A 190 3.72 -9.48 4.45
C ALA A 190 3.56 -8.97 3.00
N ALA A 191 3.24 -9.85 2.05
CA ALA A 191 2.96 -9.47 0.67
C ALA A 191 1.68 -8.64 0.56
N ASP A 192 0.62 -9.02 1.27
CA ASP A 192 -0.64 -8.28 1.27
C ASP A 192 -0.51 -6.93 1.97
N LEU A 193 0.24 -6.85 3.08
CA LEU A 193 0.58 -5.56 3.70
C LEU A 193 1.33 -4.64 2.74
N ALA A 194 2.27 -5.17 1.97
CA ALA A 194 2.97 -4.38 0.95
C ALA A 194 2.01 -3.89 -0.16
N ARG A 195 1.03 -4.70 -0.58
CA ARG A 195 -0.04 -4.30 -1.52
C ARG A 195 -0.92 -3.20 -0.94
N MET A 196 -1.34 -3.34 0.33
CA MET A 196 -2.11 -2.30 1.03
C MET A 196 -1.35 -0.99 1.10
N MET A 197 -0.08 -1.01 1.52
CA MET A 197 0.75 0.20 1.55
C MET A 197 0.92 0.83 0.17
N ARG A 198 1.21 0.02 -0.86
CA ARG A 198 1.28 0.51 -2.24
C ARG A 198 -0.03 1.19 -2.66
N TYR A 199 -1.17 0.58 -2.34
CA TYR A 199 -2.46 1.18 -2.61
C TYR A 199 -2.62 2.54 -1.91
N CYS A 200 -2.35 2.60 -0.61
CA CYS A 200 -2.51 3.81 0.21
C CYS A 200 -1.65 4.98 -0.28
N VAL A 201 -0.40 4.71 -0.72
CA VAL A 201 0.56 5.79 -1.03
C VAL A 201 0.61 6.17 -2.51
N GLN A 202 0.06 5.35 -3.43
CA GLN A 202 0.22 5.58 -4.87
C GLN A 202 -1.06 5.46 -5.70
N ILE A 203 -2.02 4.63 -5.27
CA ILE A 203 -3.16 4.26 -6.13
C ILE A 203 -4.46 4.89 -5.64
N SER A 204 -4.66 4.96 -4.32
CA SER A 204 -5.87 5.54 -3.73
C SER A 204 -6.07 6.99 -4.18
N PRO A 205 -7.32 7.42 -4.46
CA PRO A 205 -7.65 8.83 -4.67
C PRO A 205 -7.35 9.69 -3.44
N LYS A 206 -7.12 9.07 -2.27
CA LYS A 206 -6.80 9.69 -0.98
C LYS A 206 -5.33 9.49 -0.55
N ALA A 207 -4.45 9.16 -1.50
CA ALA A 207 -3.03 8.93 -1.20
C ALA A 207 -2.34 10.17 -0.60
N ALA A 208 -2.69 11.38 -1.06
CA ALA A 208 -2.13 12.61 -0.53
C ALA A 208 -2.54 12.84 0.92
N GLU A 209 -3.81 12.63 1.25
CA GLU A 209 -4.35 12.76 2.61
C GLU A 209 -3.77 11.68 3.54
N PHE A 210 -3.65 10.43 3.07
CA PHE A 210 -3.01 9.37 3.82
C PHE A 210 -1.55 9.72 4.17
N LEU A 211 -0.79 10.23 3.20
CA LEU A 211 0.58 10.69 3.43
C LEU A 211 0.64 11.90 4.36
N ALA A 212 -0.31 12.83 4.25
CA ALA A 212 -0.38 13.99 5.14
C ALA A 212 -0.55 13.56 6.60
N VAL A 213 -1.45 12.62 6.88
CA VAL A 213 -1.65 12.08 8.24
C VAL A 213 -0.38 11.37 8.72
N THR A 214 0.16 10.42 7.93
CA THR A 214 1.26 9.55 8.36
C THR A 214 2.62 10.24 8.44
N GLN A 215 2.82 11.35 7.75
CA GLN A 215 4.05 12.16 7.80
C GLN A 215 4.01 13.26 8.84
N THR A 216 2.87 13.49 9.49
CA THR A 216 2.72 14.50 10.54
C THR A 216 3.53 14.08 11.76
N ARG A 217 4.37 15.00 12.28
CA ARG A 217 5.23 14.73 13.45
C ARG A 217 4.48 14.77 14.78
N SER A 218 3.54 15.71 14.89
CA SER A 218 2.71 15.87 16.07
C SER A 218 1.40 16.53 15.68
N TYR A 219 0.33 16.16 16.34
CA TYR A 219 -0.99 16.70 16.11
C TYR A 219 -1.69 16.92 17.46
N THR A 220 -2.32 18.09 17.63
CA THR A 220 -3.04 18.44 18.86
C THR A 220 -4.49 18.73 18.50
N PHE A 221 -5.41 18.14 19.21
CA PHE A 221 -6.85 18.35 19.04
C PHE A 221 -7.58 18.34 20.38
N TRP A 222 -8.87 18.67 20.35
CA TRP A 222 -9.74 18.71 21.50
C TRP A 222 -10.98 17.87 21.23
N ASP A 223 -11.60 17.34 22.31
CA ASP A 223 -12.98 16.92 22.19
C ASP A 223 -13.86 18.12 21.79
N LEU A 224 -15.05 17.86 21.21
CA LEU A 224 -15.92 18.94 20.72
C LEU A 224 -16.45 19.84 21.83
N GLU A 225 -16.51 19.37 23.06
CA GLU A 225 -16.87 20.18 24.23
C GLU A 225 -15.70 21.01 24.78
N LYS A 226 -14.47 20.82 24.22
CA LYS A 226 -13.24 21.48 24.62
C LYS A 226 -12.85 21.30 26.08
N LYS A 227 -13.23 20.16 26.65
CA LYS A 227 -12.89 19.77 28.03
C LYS A 227 -11.50 19.17 28.11
N ASN A 228 -11.12 18.35 27.12
CA ASN A 228 -9.89 17.60 27.11
C ASN A 228 -9.07 17.93 25.86
N MET A 229 -7.76 18.11 26.04
CA MET A 229 -6.78 18.30 24.96
C MET A 229 -5.97 17.03 24.81
N TYR A 230 -5.80 16.60 23.56
CA TYR A 230 -5.06 15.40 23.18
C TYR A 230 -3.88 15.76 22.31
N ASN A 231 -2.72 15.15 22.58
CA ASN A 231 -1.53 15.31 21.80
C ASN A 231 -1.08 13.95 21.26
N CYS A 232 -0.91 13.85 19.95
CA CYS A 232 -0.44 12.67 19.26
C CYS A 232 0.93 12.93 18.63
N TYR A 233 1.85 11.98 18.72
CA TYR A 233 3.21 12.08 18.23
C TYR A 233 3.54 10.90 17.30
N ASN A 234 4.27 11.17 16.26
CA ASN A 234 4.79 10.13 15.36
C ASN A 234 6.10 9.58 15.94
N HIS A 235 6.12 8.29 16.23
CA HIS A 235 7.24 7.60 16.89
C HIS A 235 8.22 6.93 15.91
#